data_2fbf9bb970386f5310b79ab654a8494c
#
_entry.id   2fbf9bb970386f5310b79ab654a8494c
#
_cell.length_a   1.000
_cell.length_b   1.000
_cell.length_c   1.000
_cell.angle_alpha   90.00
_cell.angle_beta   90.00
_cell.angle_gamma   90.00
#
_symmetry.space_group_name_H-M   'P 1'
#
loop_
_entity.id
_entity.type
_entity.pdbx_description
1 polymer ?
#
loop_
_entity_poly.entity_id
_entity_poly.type
_entity_poly.pdbx_seq_one_letter_code
_entity_poly.pdbx_strand_id
1 'polypeptide(L)'
;MDLKQILMTEFFGNDLQEYSLFIGAILLGLVFKKLISKYLSHLLFKIVKARDNDLGAEKFNALLIKPIGLCVMLTIIYLGSSHIQYPPQWNLVNENEMGLKMLISKGFSLIFILSIFWILLKMIDFIGLILLKRAELTENKMDDQLIPFIIEIGKIFIYIFGT
;
A
#
# COMPACT_ATOMS: atom_id res chain seq x y z
N MET A 1 29.62 -19.89 -24.18
CA MET A 1 28.18 -19.98 -23.84
C MET A 1 27.63 -18.58 -23.93
N ASP A 2 26.75 -18.34 -24.88
CA ASP A 2 26.29 -16.97 -25.17
C ASP A 2 25.31 -16.53 -24.09
N LEU A 3 25.40 -15.29 -23.65
CA LEU A 3 24.57 -14.71 -22.56
C LEU A 3 23.07 -14.93 -22.84
N LYS A 4 22.68 -14.92 -24.11
CA LYS A 4 21.33 -15.25 -24.57
C LYS A 4 20.91 -16.70 -24.28
N GLN A 5 21.84 -17.68 -24.43
CA GLN A 5 21.55 -19.07 -24.15
C GLN A 5 21.35 -19.33 -22.65
N ILE A 6 22.10 -18.63 -21.80
CA ILE A 6 21.97 -18.72 -20.35
C ILE A 6 20.58 -18.12 -19.90
N LEU A 7 20.18 -17.00 -20.46
CA LEU A 7 18.93 -16.35 -20.12
C LEU A 7 17.68 -17.14 -20.56
N MET A 8 17.79 -17.98 -21.60
CA MET A 8 16.72 -18.84 -22.11
C MET A 8 16.72 -20.24 -21.46
N THR A 9 17.52 -20.48 -20.42
CA THR A 9 17.50 -21.75 -19.70
C THR A 9 16.23 -21.81 -18.84
N GLU A 10 15.37 -22.79 -19.11
CA GLU A 10 14.17 -23.03 -18.34
C GLU A 10 14.50 -23.60 -16.95
N PHE A 11 13.98 -22.97 -15.93
CA PHE A 11 14.07 -23.42 -14.55
C PHE A 11 12.70 -23.34 -13.89
N PHE A 12 12.15 -24.48 -13.44
CA PHE A 12 10.82 -24.57 -12.85
C PHE A 12 9.68 -23.98 -13.70
N GLY A 13 9.77 -24.09 -15.03
CA GLY A 13 8.73 -23.64 -15.96
C GLY A 13 8.77 -22.15 -16.32
N ASN A 14 9.85 -21.46 -15.94
CA ASN A 14 10.11 -20.07 -16.32
C ASN A 14 11.53 -19.93 -16.83
N ASP A 15 11.73 -19.00 -17.73
CA ASP A 15 13.07 -18.64 -18.21
C ASP A 15 13.83 -17.82 -17.16
N LEU A 16 15.15 -17.96 -17.15
CA LEU A 16 16.01 -17.16 -16.28
C LEU A 16 15.79 -15.64 -16.51
N GLN A 17 15.38 -15.26 -17.70
CA GLN A 17 15.01 -13.90 -18.06
C GLN A 17 13.78 -13.42 -17.27
N GLU A 18 12.75 -14.25 -17.14
CA GLU A 18 11.54 -13.91 -16.39
C GLU A 18 11.83 -13.71 -14.90
N TYR A 19 12.65 -14.59 -14.31
CA TYR A 19 13.14 -14.41 -12.93
C TYR A 19 13.97 -13.12 -12.77
N SER A 20 14.85 -12.83 -13.72
CA SER A 20 15.68 -11.62 -13.65
C SER A 20 14.86 -10.35 -13.74
N LEU A 21 13.83 -10.32 -14.58
CA LEU A 21 12.87 -9.21 -14.68
C LEU A 21 12.08 -9.04 -13.40
N PHE A 22 11.60 -10.14 -12.80
CA PHE A 22 10.84 -10.08 -11.54
C PHE A 22 11.71 -9.57 -10.39
N ILE A 23 12.91 -10.12 -10.22
CA ILE A 23 13.85 -9.67 -9.19
C ILE A 23 14.25 -8.22 -9.44
N GLY A 24 14.53 -7.86 -10.70
CA GLY A 24 14.84 -6.49 -11.09
C GLY A 24 13.69 -5.52 -10.77
N ALA A 25 12.45 -5.90 -11.03
CA ALA A 25 11.27 -5.11 -10.69
C ALA A 25 11.15 -4.90 -9.17
N ILE A 26 11.37 -5.95 -8.36
CA ILE A 26 11.38 -5.85 -6.90
C ILE A 26 12.49 -4.91 -6.41
N LEU A 27 13.71 -5.06 -6.92
CA LEU A 27 14.84 -4.20 -6.53
C LEU A 27 14.60 -2.75 -6.91
N LEU A 28 14.12 -2.48 -8.13
CA LEU A 28 13.70 -1.14 -8.54
C LEU A 28 12.57 -0.61 -7.64
N GLY A 29 11.58 -1.45 -7.33
CA GLY A 29 10.51 -1.12 -6.41
C GLY A 29 11.02 -0.72 -5.03
N LEU A 30 11.99 -1.43 -4.48
CA LEU A 30 12.62 -1.10 -3.20
C LEU A 30 13.34 0.26 -3.23
N VAL A 31 14.00 0.59 -4.33
CA VAL A 31 14.68 1.88 -4.52
C VAL A 31 13.66 3.00 -4.68
N PHE A 32 12.69 2.82 -5.57
CA PHE A 32 11.75 3.86 -5.95
C PHE A 32 10.55 4.00 -5.00
N LYS A 33 10.22 2.97 -4.19
CA LYS A 33 9.06 3.03 -3.28
C LYS A 33 9.01 4.29 -2.44
N LYS A 34 10.16 4.76 -1.94
CA LYS A 34 10.25 5.96 -1.10
C LYS A 34 9.93 7.23 -1.89
N LEU A 35 10.43 7.33 -3.13
CA LEU A 35 10.14 8.45 -4.02
C LEU A 35 8.68 8.48 -4.43
N ILE A 36 8.14 7.33 -4.87
CA ILE A 36 6.75 7.18 -5.29
C ILE A 36 5.81 7.46 -4.11
N SER A 37 6.11 6.90 -2.93
CA SER A 37 5.30 7.12 -1.73
C SER A 37 5.29 8.58 -1.31
N LYS A 38 6.43 9.27 -1.39
CA LYS A 38 6.53 10.71 -1.09
C LYS A 38 5.71 11.53 -2.10
N TYR A 39 5.80 11.20 -3.39
CA TYR A 39 5.03 11.86 -4.43
C TYR A 39 3.52 11.66 -4.25
N LEU A 40 3.07 10.41 -4.04
CA LEU A 40 1.66 10.08 -3.79
C LEU A 40 1.14 10.73 -2.51
N SER A 41 1.93 10.72 -1.44
CA SER A 41 1.60 11.41 -0.20
C SER A 41 1.41 12.92 -0.43
N HIS A 42 2.28 13.54 -1.22
CA HIS A 42 2.15 14.95 -1.58
C HIS A 42 0.88 15.24 -2.40
N LEU A 43 0.53 14.36 -3.36
CA LEU A 43 -0.71 14.47 -4.12
C LEU A 43 -1.94 14.35 -3.22
N LEU A 44 -1.97 13.37 -2.32
CA LEU A 44 -3.05 13.21 -1.35
C LEU A 44 -3.15 14.42 -0.42
N PHE A 45 -2.03 14.95 0.05
CA PHE A 45 -2.01 16.17 0.83
C PHE A 45 -2.62 17.36 0.11
N LYS A 46 -2.37 17.48 -1.20
CA LYS A 46 -2.97 18.55 -2.04
C LYS A 46 -4.49 18.45 -2.11
N ILE A 47 -5.06 17.23 -2.06
CA ILE A 47 -6.51 16.97 -2.07
C ILE A 47 -7.12 17.33 -0.71
N VAL A 48 -6.44 16.93 0.38
CA VAL A 48 -6.91 17.14 1.77
C VAL A 48 -6.61 18.56 2.25
N LYS A 49 -5.92 19.39 1.46
CA LYS A 49 -5.37 20.69 1.81
C LYS A 49 -6.25 21.49 2.76
N ALA A 50 -5.99 21.31 4.04
CA ALA A 50 -6.42 22.26 5.05
C ALA A 50 -5.55 23.52 4.88
N ARG A 51 -6.18 24.66 4.96
CA ARG A 51 -5.73 26.02 4.64
C ARG A 51 -4.50 26.53 5.45
N ASP A 52 -3.83 25.66 6.23
CA ASP A 52 -2.74 26.03 7.12
C ASP A 52 -1.40 25.44 6.67
N ASN A 53 -0.46 26.33 6.47
CA ASN A 53 0.84 26.14 5.86
C ASN A 53 1.85 25.37 6.75
N ASP A 54 2.75 24.67 6.13
CA ASP A 54 4.07 24.13 6.53
C ASP A 54 4.13 22.96 7.53
N LEU A 55 3.53 23.01 8.72
CA LEU A 55 3.56 21.90 9.71
C LEU A 55 2.69 20.71 9.32
N GLY A 56 1.67 20.95 8.49
CA GLY A 56 0.75 19.91 8.05
C GLY A 56 1.36 18.92 7.07
N ALA A 57 2.17 19.39 6.11
CA ALA A 57 2.74 18.54 5.07
C ALA A 57 3.76 17.53 5.60
N GLU A 58 4.59 17.93 6.55
CA GLU A 58 5.60 17.06 7.16
C GLU A 58 4.95 15.94 7.98
N LYS A 59 3.99 16.28 8.85
CA LYS A 59 3.22 15.30 9.64
C LYS A 59 2.41 14.36 8.75
N PHE A 60 1.76 14.90 7.71
CA PHE A 60 1.03 14.10 6.74
C PHE A 60 1.94 13.08 6.03
N ASN A 61 3.09 13.54 5.53
CA ASN A 61 4.07 12.67 4.91
C ASN A 61 4.59 11.61 5.89
N ALA A 62 4.90 11.97 7.13
CA ALA A 62 5.38 11.04 8.15
C ALA A 62 4.36 9.91 8.43
N LEU A 63 3.05 10.23 8.44
CA LEU A 63 1.99 9.26 8.68
C LEU A 63 1.73 8.35 7.47
N LEU A 64 1.81 8.87 6.25
CA LEU A 64 1.34 8.18 5.04
C LEU A 64 2.44 7.50 4.22
N ILE A 65 3.71 7.91 4.35
CA ILE A 65 4.81 7.29 3.57
C ILE A 65 4.89 5.77 3.79
N LYS A 66 4.70 5.30 5.02
CA LYS A 66 4.77 3.86 5.35
C LYS A 66 3.63 3.05 4.70
N PRO A 67 2.34 3.38 4.92
CA PRO A 67 1.25 2.61 4.32
C PRO A 67 1.21 2.73 2.79
N ILE A 68 1.48 3.91 2.24
CA ILE A 68 1.60 4.08 0.78
C ILE A 68 2.76 3.25 0.24
N GLY A 69 3.91 3.23 0.93
CA GLY A 69 5.07 2.44 0.54
C GLY A 69 4.79 0.95 0.50
N LEU A 70 3.96 0.44 1.42
CA LEU A 70 3.50 -0.95 1.40
C LEU A 70 2.59 -1.20 0.20
N CYS A 71 1.60 -0.35 -0.03
CA CYS A 71 0.68 -0.47 -1.17
C CYS A 71 1.44 -0.44 -2.52
N VAL A 72 2.39 0.48 -2.68
CA VAL A 72 3.24 0.56 -3.87
C VAL A 72 4.04 -0.71 -4.07
N MET A 73 4.65 -1.25 -2.98
CA MET A 73 5.43 -2.47 -3.06
C MET A 73 4.59 -3.68 -3.45
N LEU A 74 3.39 -3.82 -2.89
CA LEU A 74 2.44 -4.86 -3.26
C LEU A 74 2.04 -4.75 -4.74
N THR A 75 1.79 -3.53 -5.23
CA THR A 75 1.48 -3.31 -6.66
C THR A 75 2.63 -3.75 -7.56
N ILE A 76 3.87 -3.44 -7.20
CA ILE A 76 5.05 -3.85 -7.98
C ILE A 76 5.22 -5.38 -7.97
N ILE A 77 5.04 -6.02 -6.82
CA ILE A 77 5.08 -7.48 -6.70
C ILE A 77 3.98 -8.11 -7.56
N TYR A 78 2.76 -7.57 -7.54
CA TYR A 78 1.65 -8.06 -8.35
C TYR A 78 1.95 -7.97 -9.85
N LEU A 79 2.38 -6.81 -10.31
CA LEU A 79 2.74 -6.60 -11.72
C LEU A 79 3.93 -7.48 -12.14
N GLY A 80 4.93 -7.63 -11.30
CA GLY A 80 6.07 -8.50 -11.56
C GLY A 80 5.70 -9.99 -11.57
N SER A 81 4.84 -10.43 -10.66
CA SER A 81 4.43 -11.83 -10.56
C SER A 81 3.51 -12.27 -11.70
N SER A 82 2.87 -11.35 -12.42
CA SER A 82 2.00 -11.69 -13.56
C SER A 82 2.73 -12.38 -14.71
N HIS A 83 4.06 -12.26 -14.78
CA HIS A 83 4.92 -12.88 -15.79
C HIS A 83 5.53 -14.22 -15.33
N ILE A 84 5.38 -14.57 -14.04
CA ILE A 84 5.95 -15.81 -13.49
C ILE A 84 4.86 -16.87 -13.44
N GLN A 85 5.17 -18.03 -14.04
CA GLN A 85 4.32 -19.20 -13.99
C GLN A 85 4.70 -20.08 -12.79
N TYR A 86 3.70 -20.70 -12.16
CA TYR A 86 3.97 -21.71 -11.14
C TYR A 86 4.57 -22.95 -11.75
N PRO A 87 5.53 -23.61 -11.05
CA PRO A 87 6.13 -24.83 -11.55
C PRO A 87 5.09 -25.89 -11.93
N PRO A 88 5.16 -26.46 -13.16
CA PRO A 88 4.20 -27.49 -13.59
C PRO A 88 4.18 -28.72 -12.67
N GLN A 89 5.31 -29.00 -12.01
CA GLN A 89 5.46 -30.13 -11.09
C GLN A 89 4.55 -30.03 -9.85
N TRP A 90 4.09 -28.83 -9.51
CA TRP A 90 3.23 -28.62 -8.35
C TRP A 90 1.78 -28.98 -8.62
N ASN A 91 1.40 -29.30 -9.86
CA ASN A 91 0.04 -29.68 -10.28
C ASN A 91 -1.03 -28.84 -9.58
N LEU A 92 -0.83 -27.50 -9.55
CA LEU A 92 -1.73 -26.59 -8.86
C LEU A 92 -3.08 -26.55 -9.56
N VAL A 93 -4.10 -26.77 -8.79
CA VAL A 93 -5.50 -26.63 -9.19
C VAL A 93 -5.79 -25.17 -9.60
N ASN A 94 -6.80 -24.94 -10.43
CA ASN A 94 -7.19 -23.62 -10.87
C ASN A 94 -7.51 -22.68 -9.70
N GLU A 95 -7.37 -21.37 -9.90
CA GLU A 95 -7.60 -20.36 -8.84
C GLU A 95 -9.00 -20.39 -8.24
N ASN A 96 -9.97 -20.98 -8.94
CA ASN A 96 -11.36 -21.10 -8.48
C ASN A 96 -11.60 -22.33 -7.60
N GLU A 97 -10.61 -23.21 -7.45
CA GLU A 97 -10.69 -24.41 -6.64
C GLU A 97 -9.82 -24.25 -5.39
N MET A 98 -10.21 -24.93 -4.28
CA MET A 98 -9.48 -24.85 -3.03
C MET A 98 -8.07 -25.44 -3.21
N GLY A 99 -7.05 -24.56 -3.26
CA GLY A 99 -5.66 -24.93 -3.47
C GLY A 99 -4.69 -23.80 -3.12
N LEU A 100 -3.38 -24.11 -3.23
CA LEU A 100 -2.31 -23.17 -2.90
C LEU A 100 -2.40 -21.89 -3.74
N LYS A 101 -2.76 -21.99 -5.01
CA LYS A 101 -2.89 -20.86 -5.93
C LYS A 101 -3.99 -19.89 -5.47
N MET A 102 -5.16 -20.43 -5.07
CA MET A 102 -6.24 -19.64 -4.50
C MET A 102 -5.83 -18.94 -3.19
N LEU A 103 -5.13 -19.67 -2.31
CA LEU A 103 -4.65 -19.10 -1.04
C LEU A 103 -3.68 -17.94 -1.25
N ILE A 104 -2.73 -18.08 -2.18
CA ILE A 104 -1.77 -17.02 -2.51
C ILE A 104 -2.49 -15.81 -3.10
N SER A 105 -3.38 -16.01 -4.10
CA SER A 105 -4.11 -14.94 -4.77
C SER A 105 -5.04 -14.19 -3.82
N LYS A 106 -5.86 -14.91 -3.04
CA LYS A 106 -6.78 -14.31 -2.06
C LYS A 106 -6.03 -13.68 -0.88
N GLY A 107 -4.95 -14.32 -0.40
CA GLY A 107 -4.11 -13.77 0.65
C GLY A 107 -3.45 -12.46 0.22
N PHE A 108 -2.94 -12.42 -1.02
CA PHE A 108 -2.40 -11.21 -1.59
C PHE A 108 -3.44 -10.09 -1.69
N SER A 109 -4.64 -10.41 -2.22
CA SER A 109 -5.75 -9.46 -2.33
C SER A 109 -6.17 -8.91 -0.97
N LEU A 110 -6.24 -9.78 0.05
CA LEU A 110 -6.54 -9.37 1.43
C LEU A 110 -5.50 -8.37 1.96
N ILE A 111 -4.22 -8.68 1.83
CA ILE A 111 -3.14 -7.80 2.30
C ILE A 111 -3.17 -6.46 1.54
N PHE A 112 -3.47 -6.50 0.24
CA PHE A 112 -3.58 -5.30 -0.58
C PHE A 112 -4.74 -4.41 -0.11
N ILE A 113 -5.91 -4.99 0.11
CA ILE A 113 -7.08 -4.28 0.65
C ILE A 113 -6.76 -3.69 2.03
N LEU A 114 -6.17 -4.47 2.93
CA LEU A 114 -5.76 -3.99 4.26
C LEU A 114 -4.76 -2.81 4.16
N SER A 115 -3.87 -2.82 3.16
CA SER A 115 -2.95 -1.70 2.95
C SER A 115 -3.68 -0.41 2.56
N ILE A 116 -4.75 -0.50 1.76
CA ILE A 116 -5.60 0.64 1.41
C ILE A 116 -6.34 1.16 2.65
N PHE A 117 -6.93 0.27 3.45
CA PHE A 117 -7.57 0.66 4.71
C PHE A 117 -6.60 1.33 5.68
N TRP A 118 -5.36 0.86 5.73
CA TRP A 118 -4.32 1.51 6.55
C TRP A 118 -4.06 2.95 6.08
N ILE A 119 -4.02 3.21 4.77
CA ILE A 119 -3.91 4.57 4.22
C ILE A 119 -5.11 5.42 4.68
N LEU A 120 -6.34 4.92 4.54
CA LEU A 120 -7.55 5.64 4.94
C LEU A 120 -7.58 5.96 6.45
N LEU A 121 -7.20 5.01 7.30
CA LEU A 121 -7.09 5.23 8.74
C LEU A 121 -6.05 6.32 9.06
N LYS A 122 -4.91 6.35 8.37
CA LYS A 122 -3.90 7.39 8.56
C LYS A 122 -4.34 8.76 8.03
N MET A 123 -5.19 8.79 7.02
CA MET A 123 -5.82 10.04 6.57
C MET A 123 -6.79 10.59 7.65
N ILE A 124 -7.59 9.73 8.29
CA ILE A 124 -8.44 10.15 9.41
C ILE A 124 -7.60 10.64 10.59
N ASP A 125 -6.53 9.93 10.97
CA ASP A 125 -5.61 10.38 12.02
C ASP A 125 -5.07 11.79 11.72
N PHE A 126 -4.71 12.06 10.47
CA PHE A 126 -4.22 13.38 10.05
C PHE A 126 -5.30 14.46 10.14
N ILE A 127 -6.51 14.18 9.63
CA ILE A 127 -7.65 15.11 9.74
C ILE A 127 -7.93 15.44 11.22
N GLY A 128 -7.88 14.42 12.08
CA GLY A 128 -8.02 14.57 13.51
C GLY A 128 -6.98 15.51 14.12
N LEU A 129 -5.71 15.37 13.73
CA LEU A 129 -4.64 16.25 14.19
C LEU A 129 -4.87 17.72 13.79
N ILE A 130 -5.40 17.96 12.57
CA ILE A 130 -5.72 19.31 12.11
C ILE A 130 -6.87 19.90 12.93
N LEU A 131 -7.91 19.09 13.16
CA LEU A 131 -9.08 19.55 13.93
C LEU A 131 -8.71 19.87 15.38
N LEU A 132 -7.91 19.01 16.03
CA LEU A 132 -7.42 19.26 17.39
C LEU A 132 -6.60 20.55 17.47
N LYS A 133 -5.67 20.75 16.53
CA LYS A 133 -4.87 21.98 16.49
C LYS A 133 -5.71 23.24 16.30
N ARG A 134 -6.83 23.14 15.57
CA ARG A 134 -7.77 24.27 15.44
C ARG A 134 -8.58 24.51 16.69
N ALA A 135 -8.97 23.43 17.39
CA ALA A 135 -9.71 23.52 18.64
C ALA A 135 -8.88 24.21 19.74
N GLU A 136 -7.57 23.94 19.81
CA GLU A 136 -6.64 24.62 20.72
C GLU A 136 -6.59 26.16 20.51
N LEU A 137 -6.95 26.62 19.32
CA LEU A 137 -6.99 28.06 18.99
C LEU A 137 -8.37 28.70 19.33
N THR A 138 -9.37 27.90 19.66
CA THR A 138 -10.73 28.35 20.06
C THR A 138 -10.92 28.08 21.54
N GLU A 139 -11.41 29.04 22.31
CA GLU A 139 -11.64 28.93 23.76
C GLU A 139 -12.80 27.96 24.16
N ASN A 140 -13.31 27.18 23.21
CA ASN A 140 -14.47 26.34 23.39
C ASN A 140 -14.10 24.92 23.82
N LYS A 141 -14.23 24.64 25.12
CA LYS A 141 -13.94 23.31 25.73
C LYS A 141 -14.76 22.14 25.16
N MET A 142 -15.87 22.40 24.47
CA MET A 142 -16.68 21.35 23.82
C MET A 142 -15.97 20.73 22.62
N ASP A 143 -15.14 21.48 21.92
CA ASP A 143 -14.43 21.01 20.74
C ASP A 143 -13.39 19.96 21.12
N ASP A 144 -12.78 20.05 22.29
CA ASP A 144 -11.77 19.11 22.79
C ASP A 144 -12.31 17.69 23.01
N GLN A 145 -13.60 17.54 23.30
CA GLN A 145 -14.25 16.23 23.50
C GLN A 145 -14.94 15.70 22.24
N LEU A 146 -15.50 16.59 21.42
CA LEU A 146 -16.19 16.19 20.19
C LEU A 146 -15.24 15.70 19.10
N ILE A 147 -14.07 16.31 18.98
CA ILE A 147 -13.10 15.97 17.92
C ILE A 147 -12.60 14.53 18.04
N PRO A 148 -12.10 14.05 19.21
CA PRO A 148 -11.72 12.65 19.38
C PRO A 148 -12.87 11.69 19.06
N PHE A 149 -14.08 12.01 19.48
CA PHE A 149 -15.26 11.20 19.21
C PHE A 149 -15.58 11.09 17.71
N ILE A 150 -15.50 12.19 16.95
CA ILE A 150 -15.68 12.17 15.49
C ILE A 150 -14.60 11.34 14.79
N ILE A 151 -13.35 11.42 15.26
CA ILE A 151 -12.24 10.63 14.73
C ILE A 151 -12.50 9.14 14.95
N GLU A 152 -12.91 8.74 16.15
CA GLU A 152 -13.23 7.35 16.48
C GLU A 152 -14.40 6.82 15.66
N ILE A 153 -15.47 7.59 15.51
CA ILE A 153 -16.58 7.23 14.63
C ILE A 153 -16.08 7.03 13.18
N GLY A 154 -15.26 7.94 12.66
CA GLY A 154 -14.68 7.82 11.32
C GLY A 154 -13.87 6.54 11.15
N LYS A 155 -13.09 6.13 12.16
CA LYS A 155 -12.35 4.87 12.14
C LYS A 155 -13.28 3.66 12.19
N ILE A 156 -14.33 3.70 13.02
CA ILE A 156 -15.33 2.63 13.12
C ILE A 156 -16.00 2.42 11.75
N PHE A 157 -16.38 3.50 11.05
CA PHE A 157 -16.91 3.38 9.69
C PHE A 157 -15.96 2.63 8.76
N ILE A 158 -14.67 2.99 8.76
CA ILE A 158 -13.67 2.28 7.93
C ILE A 158 -13.57 0.81 8.33
N TYR A 159 -13.62 0.46 9.62
CA TYR A 159 -13.59 -0.93 10.07
C TYR A 159 -14.85 -1.71 9.62
N ILE A 160 -16.03 -1.11 9.71
CA ILE A 160 -17.28 -1.76 9.29
C ILE A 160 -17.31 -2.02 7.78
N PHE A 161 -16.85 -1.06 6.97
CA PHE A 161 -16.81 -1.22 5.51
C PHE A 161 -15.60 -2.06 5.03
N GLY A 162 -14.63 -2.32 5.91
CA GLY A 162 -13.43 -3.09 5.62
C GLY A 162 -13.51 -4.57 5.99
N THR A 163 -14.58 -5.00 6.63
CA THR A 163 -14.90 -6.40 6.92
C THR A 163 -15.94 -6.95 5.97
#